data_ea9f2525037445988340b8d7b372b47e
#
_entry.id   ea9f2525037445988340b8d7b372b47e
#
_cell.length_a   1.000
_cell.length_b   1.000
_cell.length_c   1.000
_cell.angle_alpha   90.00
_cell.angle_beta   90.00
_cell.angle_gamma   90.00
#
_symmetry.space_group_name_H-M   'P 1'
#
loop_
_entity.id
_entity.type
_entity.pdbx_description
1 polymer ?
#
loop_
_entity_poly.entity_id
_entity_poly.type
_entity_poly.pdbx_seq_one_letter_code
_entity_poly.pdbx_strand_id
1 'polypeptide(L)'
;MSLKNTIKPTESELEILQILWEKGNCTVREVHEILTQHKEAGYTTTLKIMQLMQEKGLVKRDTSSKTHIYSALASQQKTQEHLVSKLIDNAFSGSAARLVMQALGNHTSSKDEIEAIKKYLNDLDYK
;
A
#
# COMPACT_ATOMS: atom_id res chain seq x y z
N MET A 1 21.52 9.05 1.73
CA MET A 1 20.28 8.67 1.04
C MET A 1 19.68 7.45 1.70
N SER A 2 18.40 7.47 1.92
CA SER A 2 17.71 6.34 2.53
C SER A 2 17.37 5.29 1.50
N LEU A 3 17.74 4.03 1.77
CA LEU A 3 17.36 2.93 0.90
C LEU A 3 15.85 2.70 0.89
N LYS A 4 15.16 3.13 1.95
CA LYS A 4 13.71 3.00 2.03
C LYS A 4 12.98 3.73 0.92
N ASN A 5 13.55 4.83 0.43
CA ASN A 5 12.94 5.62 -0.63
C ASN A 5 13.00 4.93 -1.99
N THR A 6 13.89 3.93 -2.12
CA THR A 6 14.06 3.21 -3.39
C THR A 6 13.48 1.81 -3.35
N ILE A 7 13.07 1.32 -2.18
CA ILE A 7 12.51 -0.02 -2.04
C ILE A 7 11.02 0.02 -2.35
N LYS A 8 10.65 -0.74 -3.37
CA LYS A 8 9.26 -0.87 -3.76
C LYS A 8 8.69 -2.15 -3.16
N PRO A 9 7.57 -2.08 -2.44
CA PRO A 9 6.95 -3.30 -1.93
C PRO A 9 6.49 -4.20 -3.07
N THR A 10 6.63 -5.52 -2.85
CA THR A 10 6.04 -6.49 -3.77
C THR A 10 4.52 -6.49 -3.58
N GLU A 11 3.80 -7.17 -4.49
CA GLU A 11 2.35 -7.29 -4.36
C GLU A 11 1.94 -7.92 -3.03
N SER A 12 2.63 -9.00 -2.63
CA SER A 12 2.35 -9.68 -1.37
C SER A 12 2.63 -8.79 -0.17
N GLU A 13 3.72 -8.04 -0.23
CA GLU A 13 4.06 -7.10 0.84
C GLU A 13 3.04 -5.97 0.93
N LEU A 14 2.58 -5.50 -0.22
CA LEU A 14 1.59 -4.42 -0.26
C LEU A 14 0.25 -4.87 0.33
N GLU A 15 -0.15 -6.11 0.08
CA GLU A 15 -1.35 -6.68 0.69
C GLU A 15 -1.26 -6.63 2.22
N ILE A 16 -0.10 -6.98 2.75
CA ILE A 16 0.11 -6.97 4.20
C ILE A 16 0.15 -5.54 4.74
N LEU A 17 0.82 -4.63 4.02
CA LEU A 17 0.85 -3.23 4.43
C LEU A 17 -0.56 -2.64 4.50
N GLN A 18 -1.42 -2.97 3.53
CA GLN A 18 -2.80 -2.48 3.56
C GLN A 18 -3.54 -2.94 4.81
N ILE A 19 -3.31 -4.17 5.24
CA ILE A 19 -3.90 -4.69 6.47
C ILE A 19 -3.40 -3.90 7.68
N LEU A 20 -2.09 -3.68 7.75
CA LEU A 20 -1.50 -2.94 8.86
C LEU A 20 -1.93 -1.49 8.89
N TRP A 21 -2.07 -0.86 7.72
CA TRP A 21 -2.55 0.52 7.66
C TRP A 21 -4.00 0.64 8.13
N GLU A 22 -4.81 -0.36 7.82
CA GLU A 22 -6.23 -0.35 8.17
C GLU A 22 -6.48 -0.78 9.62
N LYS A 23 -5.84 -1.87 10.04
CA LYS A 23 -6.10 -2.47 11.36
C LYS A 23 -5.17 -1.96 12.46
N GLY A 24 -4.04 -1.39 12.09
CA GLY A 24 -3.04 -0.99 13.06
C GLY A 24 -2.12 -2.15 13.41
N ASN A 25 -1.70 -2.21 14.66
CA ASN A 25 -0.74 -3.22 15.11
C ASN A 25 -1.36 -4.62 15.11
N CYS A 26 -0.69 -5.57 14.47
CA CYS A 26 -1.21 -6.93 14.32
C CYS A 26 -0.13 -7.97 14.56
N THR A 27 -0.55 -9.14 15.04
CA THR A 27 0.31 -10.33 15.06
C THR A 27 0.32 -10.94 13.66
N VAL A 28 1.27 -11.84 13.43
CA VAL A 28 1.31 -12.58 12.13
C VAL A 28 0.00 -13.36 11.95
N ARG A 29 -0.50 -13.97 13.04
CA ARG A 29 -1.74 -14.74 12.96
C ARG A 29 -2.92 -13.87 12.52
N GLU A 30 -3.03 -12.68 13.08
CA GLU A 30 -4.11 -11.76 12.72
C GLU A 30 -4.02 -11.35 11.26
N VAL A 31 -2.82 -11.02 10.80
CA VAL A 31 -2.61 -10.69 9.38
C VAL A 31 -2.97 -11.88 8.50
N HIS A 32 -2.51 -13.07 8.89
CA HIS A 32 -2.76 -14.28 8.11
C HIS A 32 -4.25 -14.59 8.01
N GLU A 33 -4.99 -14.44 9.10
CA GLU A 33 -6.43 -14.69 9.09
C GLU A 33 -7.17 -13.75 8.15
N ILE A 34 -6.74 -12.50 8.08
CA ILE A 34 -7.34 -11.54 7.16
C ILE A 34 -6.98 -11.87 5.71
N LEU A 35 -5.71 -12.21 5.45
CA LEU A 35 -5.26 -12.58 4.10
C LEU A 35 -6.05 -13.77 3.56
N THR A 36 -6.28 -14.78 4.39
CA THR A 36 -6.91 -16.01 3.93
C THR A 36 -8.40 -15.87 3.69
N GLN A 37 -8.99 -14.72 4.01
CA GLN A 37 -10.35 -14.41 3.59
C GLN A 37 -10.44 -14.17 2.08
N HIS A 38 -9.32 -13.84 1.43
CA HIS A 38 -9.30 -13.44 0.03
C HIS A 38 -8.44 -14.33 -0.85
N LYS A 39 -7.56 -15.13 -0.29
CA LYS A 39 -6.66 -15.97 -1.07
C LYS A 39 -6.16 -17.12 -0.21
N GLU A 40 -5.70 -18.17 -0.87
CA GLU A 40 -5.05 -19.26 -0.18
C GLU A 40 -3.60 -18.87 0.10
N ALA A 41 -3.17 -19.09 1.32
CA ALA A 41 -1.79 -18.81 1.72
C ALA A 41 -1.46 -19.64 2.95
N GLY A 42 -0.25 -20.16 3.01
CA GLY A 42 0.22 -20.88 4.18
C GLY A 42 0.71 -19.92 5.24
N TYR A 43 0.53 -20.29 6.49
CA TYR A 43 0.99 -19.46 7.61
C TYR A 43 2.49 -19.20 7.55
N THR A 44 3.27 -20.23 7.22
CA THR A 44 4.72 -20.10 7.12
C THR A 44 5.13 -19.07 6.07
N THR A 45 4.40 -19.04 4.96
CA THR A 45 4.65 -18.05 3.90
C THR A 45 4.37 -16.64 4.39
N THR A 46 3.24 -16.44 5.09
CA THR A 46 2.92 -15.14 5.65
C THR A 46 3.99 -14.69 6.63
N LEU A 47 4.40 -15.58 7.51
CA LEU A 47 5.47 -15.29 8.48
C LEU A 47 6.76 -14.88 7.78
N LYS A 48 7.16 -15.62 6.76
CA LYS A 48 8.38 -15.34 6.01
C LYS A 48 8.33 -13.96 5.36
N ILE A 49 7.21 -13.64 4.73
CA ILE A 49 7.04 -12.34 4.08
C ILE A 49 7.16 -11.22 5.09
N MET A 50 6.51 -11.35 6.25
CA MET A 50 6.55 -10.32 7.27
C MET A 50 7.94 -10.15 7.86
N GLN A 51 8.69 -11.25 8.00
CA GLN A 51 10.08 -11.17 8.43
C GLN A 51 10.94 -10.41 7.42
N LEU A 52 10.73 -10.68 6.14
CA LEU A 52 11.44 -9.96 5.07
C LEU A 52 11.07 -8.48 5.05
N MET A 53 9.81 -8.17 5.30
CA MET A 53 9.35 -6.78 5.37
C MET A 53 10.04 -6.04 6.52
N GLN A 54 10.23 -6.72 7.64
CA GLN A 54 10.92 -6.14 8.78
C GLN A 54 12.38 -5.85 8.43
N GLU A 55 13.04 -6.77 7.73
CA GLU A 55 14.42 -6.57 7.29
C GLU A 55 14.54 -5.41 6.31
N LYS A 56 13.54 -5.24 5.44
CA LYS A 56 13.53 -4.15 4.47
C LYS A 56 13.17 -2.79 5.08
N GLY A 57 12.70 -2.78 6.32
CA GLY A 57 12.28 -1.54 6.97
C GLY A 57 10.87 -1.09 6.61
N LEU A 58 10.05 -1.97 6.04
CA LEU A 58 8.65 -1.66 5.73
C LEU A 58 7.77 -1.75 6.96
N VAL A 59 8.12 -2.60 7.89
CA VAL A 59 7.40 -2.77 9.16
C VAL A 59 8.40 -2.83 10.29
N LYS A 60 7.93 -2.57 11.50
CA LYS A 60 8.71 -2.82 12.71
C LYS A 60 8.03 -3.93 13.49
N ARG A 61 8.80 -4.61 14.32
CA ARG A 61 8.35 -5.75 15.10
C ARG A 61 8.63 -5.49 16.58
N ASP A 62 7.60 -5.53 17.38
CA ASP A 62 7.73 -5.43 18.83
C ASP A 62 7.85 -6.84 19.39
N THR A 63 8.99 -7.16 19.97
CA THR A 63 9.30 -8.48 20.51
C THR A 63 9.28 -8.53 22.03
N SER A 64 8.70 -7.52 22.67
CA SER A 64 8.70 -7.42 24.13
C SER A 64 7.87 -8.50 24.82
N SER A 65 7.00 -9.17 24.09
CA SER A 65 6.23 -10.32 24.59
C SER A 65 6.47 -11.53 23.71
N LYS A 66 5.94 -12.69 24.11
CA LYS A 66 6.09 -13.91 23.34
C LYS A 66 5.49 -13.78 21.94
N THR A 67 4.36 -13.11 21.86
CA THR A 67 3.71 -12.88 20.59
C THR A 67 4.21 -11.55 20.03
N HIS A 68 4.85 -11.61 18.89
CA HIS A 68 5.40 -10.41 18.25
C HIS A 68 4.31 -9.62 17.56
N ILE A 69 4.35 -8.31 17.73
CA ILE A 69 3.38 -7.38 17.14
C ILE A 69 4.07 -6.59 16.04
N TYR A 70 3.46 -6.57 14.87
CA TYR A 70 3.98 -5.82 13.72
C TYR A 70 3.18 -4.56 13.48
N SER A 71 3.86 -3.51 13.06
CA SER A 71 3.21 -2.26 12.67
C SER A 71 3.93 -1.68 11.47
N ALA A 72 3.20 -0.94 10.64
CA ALA A 72 3.77 -0.37 9.43
C ALA A 72 4.73 0.77 9.78
N LEU A 73 5.93 0.72 9.21
CA LEU A 73 6.86 1.86 9.20
C LEU A 73 6.66 2.67 7.94
N ALA A 74 6.38 1.98 6.81
CA ALA A 74 6.10 2.66 5.55
C ALA A 74 4.81 3.45 5.66
N SER A 75 4.86 4.73 5.34
CA SER A 75 3.69 5.59 5.35
C SER A 75 2.76 5.22 4.19
N GLN A 76 1.46 5.13 4.45
CA GLN A 76 0.49 4.83 3.41
C GLN A 76 0.54 5.89 2.31
N GLN A 77 0.49 7.15 2.69
CA GLN A 77 0.48 8.24 1.72
C GLN A 77 1.75 8.27 0.88
N LYS A 78 2.91 8.18 1.51
CA LYS A 78 4.17 8.22 0.77
C LYS A 78 4.36 7.00 -0.12
N THR A 79 3.92 5.83 0.35
CA THR A 79 3.98 4.62 -0.47
C THR A 79 3.11 4.78 -1.70
N GLN A 80 1.88 5.28 -1.53
CA GLN A 80 0.96 5.51 -2.65
C GLN A 80 1.52 6.54 -3.62
N GLU A 81 2.09 7.64 -3.12
CA GLU A 81 2.71 8.66 -3.97
C GLU A 81 3.83 8.08 -4.81
N HIS A 82 4.67 7.27 -4.17
CA HIS A 82 5.79 6.64 -4.87
C HIS A 82 5.33 5.68 -5.95
N LEU A 83 4.32 4.84 -5.63
CA LEU A 83 3.78 3.88 -6.59
C LEU A 83 3.14 4.58 -7.78
N VAL A 84 2.36 5.62 -7.53
CA VAL A 84 1.72 6.40 -8.59
C VAL A 84 2.78 7.06 -9.48
N SER A 85 3.78 7.67 -8.86
CA SER A 85 4.85 8.34 -9.60
C SER A 85 5.60 7.36 -10.51
N LYS A 86 5.93 6.18 -10.00
CA LYS A 86 6.60 5.16 -10.78
C LYS A 86 5.73 4.67 -11.93
N LEU A 87 4.45 4.49 -11.67
CA LEU A 87 3.52 4.02 -12.69
C LEU A 87 3.38 5.06 -13.81
N ILE A 88 3.27 6.33 -13.44
CA ILE A 88 3.20 7.41 -14.43
C ILE A 88 4.45 7.41 -15.32
N ASP A 89 5.62 7.32 -14.69
CA ASP A 89 6.87 7.37 -15.45
C ASP A 89 7.08 6.14 -16.32
N ASN A 90 6.75 4.97 -15.79
CA ASN A 90 7.10 3.72 -16.45
C ASN A 90 6.04 3.21 -17.43
N ALA A 91 4.78 3.56 -17.23
CA ALA A 91 3.70 3.05 -18.05
C ALA A 91 2.90 4.10 -18.79
N PHE A 92 2.95 5.35 -18.36
CA PHE A 92 2.15 6.43 -18.96
C PHE A 92 3.00 7.56 -19.51
N SER A 93 4.27 7.28 -19.76
CA SER A 93 5.19 8.24 -20.42
C SER A 93 5.22 9.59 -19.73
N GLY A 94 5.12 9.60 -18.41
CA GLY A 94 5.17 10.82 -17.63
C GLY A 94 3.85 11.59 -17.54
N SER A 95 2.77 11.05 -18.09
CA SER A 95 1.49 11.76 -18.12
C SER A 95 0.55 11.32 -17.01
N ALA A 96 0.41 12.17 -15.98
CA ALA A 96 -0.56 11.94 -14.93
C ALA A 96 -1.99 11.94 -15.48
N ALA A 97 -2.27 12.81 -16.46
CA ALA A 97 -3.59 12.89 -17.07
C ALA A 97 -3.99 11.56 -17.69
N ARG A 98 -3.07 10.89 -18.38
CA ARG A 98 -3.36 9.61 -19.02
C ARG A 98 -3.65 8.53 -17.98
N LEU A 99 -2.93 8.53 -16.86
CA LEU A 99 -3.21 7.60 -15.77
C LEU A 99 -4.61 7.83 -15.21
N VAL A 100 -4.95 9.08 -14.93
CA VAL A 100 -6.26 9.44 -14.37
C VAL A 100 -7.39 9.03 -15.31
N MET A 101 -7.26 9.35 -16.60
CA MET A 101 -8.28 8.99 -17.59
C MET A 101 -8.46 7.48 -17.68
N GLN A 102 -7.34 6.75 -17.68
CA GLN A 102 -7.39 5.29 -17.73
C GLN A 102 -8.07 4.72 -16.48
N ALA A 103 -7.73 5.25 -15.31
CA ALA A 103 -8.31 4.78 -14.06
C ALA A 103 -9.81 5.01 -14.00
N LEU A 104 -10.26 6.21 -14.40
CA LEU A 104 -11.67 6.55 -14.38
C LEU A 104 -12.46 5.81 -15.45
N GLY A 105 -11.82 5.50 -16.57
CA GLY A 105 -12.48 4.79 -17.65
C GLY A 105 -12.69 3.31 -17.41
N ASN A 106 -11.88 2.70 -16.56
CA ASN A 106 -11.88 1.25 -16.36
C ASN A 106 -12.35 0.78 -14.99
N HIS A 107 -12.55 1.71 -14.06
CA HIS A 107 -12.98 1.34 -12.70
C HIS A 107 -14.24 2.09 -12.34
N THR A 108 -15.16 1.39 -11.67
CA THR A 108 -16.40 2.01 -11.24
C THR A 108 -16.14 2.92 -10.06
N SER A 109 -16.59 4.16 -10.19
CA SER A 109 -16.53 5.12 -9.10
C SER A 109 -17.94 5.56 -8.71
N SER A 110 -18.16 5.79 -7.43
CA SER A 110 -19.46 6.28 -6.97
C SER A 110 -19.67 7.73 -7.41
N LYS A 111 -20.93 8.16 -7.36
CA LYS A 111 -21.26 9.55 -7.67
C LYS A 111 -20.52 10.52 -6.75
N ASP A 112 -20.45 10.16 -5.47
CA ASP A 112 -19.76 11.01 -4.48
C ASP A 112 -18.26 11.10 -4.76
N GLU A 113 -17.65 10.00 -5.18
CA GLU A 113 -16.24 9.99 -5.56
C GLU A 113 -15.99 10.88 -6.78
N ILE A 114 -16.84 10.79 -7.79
CA ILE A 114 -16.71 11.61 -8.99
C ILE A 114 -16.85 13.10 -8.65
N GLU A 115 -17.80 13.43 -7.78
CA GLU A 115 -17.97 14.82 -7.36
C GLU A 115 -16.75 15.33 -6.59
N ALA A 116 -16.16 14.49 -5.75
CA ALA A 116 -14.94 14.83 -5.03
C ALA A 116 -13.77 15.08 -6.00
N ILE A 117 -13.67 14.24 -7.03
CA ILE A 117 -12.63 14.39 -8.05
C ILE A 117 -12.81 15.72 -8.81
N LYS A 118 -14.05 16.03 -9.19
CA LYS A 118 -14.35 17.30 -9.88
C LYS A 118 -13.96 18.51 -9.02
N LYS A 119 -14.27 18.46 -7.73
CA LYS A 119 -13.91 19.54 -6.83
C LYS A 119 -12.39 19.68 -6.72
N TYR A 120 -11.70 18.57 -6.60
CA TYR A 120 -10.24 18.57 -6.52
C TYR A 120 -9.63 19.20 -7.78
N LEU A 121 -10.14 18.84 -8.95
CA LEU A 121 -9.67 19.39 -10.22
C LEU A 121 -9.89 20.90 -10.30
N ASN A 122 -11.04 21.37 -9.85
CA ASN A 122 -11.32 22.79 -9.82
C ASN A 122 -10.36 23.54 -8.92
N ASP A 123 -10.04 22.96 -7.77
CA ASP A 123 -9.11 23.58 -6.83
C ASP A 123 -7.71 23.67 -7.42
N LEU A 124 -7.32 22.71 -8.25
CA LEU A 124 -6.01 22.71 -8.92
C LEU A 124 -5.90 23.79 -9.99
N ASP A 125 -7.02 24.14 -10.65
CA ASP A 125 -7.01 25.09 -11.74
C ASP A 125 -6.52 26.47 -11.35
N TYR A 126 -6.51 26.78 -10.07
CA TYR A 126 -6.16 28.11 -9.59
C TYR A 126 -4.74 28.20 -9.03
N LYS A 127 -3.91 27.24 -9.38
CA LYS A 127 -2.51 27.23 -8.90
C LYS A 127 -1.51 27.65 -9.95
#